data_71782953dd6df6cdcbd525a93ffafe9b
#
_entry.id   71782953dd6df6cdcbd525a93ffafe9b
#
_cell.length_a   1.000
_cell.length_b   1.000
_cell.length_c   1.000
_cell.angle_alpha   90.00
_cell.angle_beta   90.00
_cell.angle_gamma   90.00
#
_symmetry.space_group_name_H-M   'P 1'
#
loop_
_entity.id
_entity.type
_entity.pdbx_description
1 polymer ?
#
loop_
_entity_poly.entity_id
_entity_poly.type
_entity_poly.pdbx_seq_one_letter_code
_entity_poly.pdbx_strand_id
1 'polypeptide(L)'
;MYKVVDLFAGAGGLSLGFMQTRKYDIKVAFENSPYMQETYRLNHPGVEVQGDVCAANYDEIKKKYGDIDVVIGGPPCQGFSNANRQKNHAISQNNMLVKQYIRAILELKPKAFVMENVSMLKSDVHRFYMEESDVETVAKYKIPVKSTYLHLLDQAYVFDGALEIVKDQQKIQQYLWPEQHYFELNVIYKAAKNLEKMKSALEKHKKKLCAAAADYAKLHDSNHIASVSSEAFQAISEYYSGELDASALKSRIEPAILIQRMLSKAQEIHENHIVVDAYSVEDGIAAVIRSFAVYDYLERVLQAPENGYVLDKDVLCAADYGAPQKRMRF
;
A
#
# COMPACT_ATOMS: atom_id res chain seq x y z
N MET A 1 -5.69 -37.40 3.05
CA MET A 1 -5.34 -36.19 2.25
C MET A 1 -4.79 -35.17 3.20
N TYR A 2 -3.81 -34.41 2.76
CA TYR A 2 -3.24 -33.28 3.51
C TYR A 2 -4.23 -32.10 3.54
N LYS A 3 -4.49 -31.58 4.73
CA LYS A 3 -5.40 -30.44 4.91
C LYS A 3 -4.68 -29.14 4.57
N VAL A 4 -5.31 -28.31 3.76
CA VAL A 4 -4.72 -27.09 3.21
C VAL A 4 -5.55 -25.86 3.58
N VAL A 5 -4.85 -24.77 3.87
CA VAL A 5 -5.40 -23.39 3.91
C VAL A 5 -4.81 -22.61 2.76
N ASP A 6 -5.67 -21.98 1.95
CA ASP A 6 -5.29 -21.14 0.82
C ASP A 6 -5.49 -19.65 1.18
N LEU A 7 -4.41 -18.87 1.20
CA LEU A 7 -4.43 -17.45 1.53
C LEU A 7 -4.30 -16.63 0.24
N PHE A 8 -5.10 -15.56 0.13
CA PHE A 8 -5.13 -14.72 -1.09
C PHE A 8 -5.53 -15.52 -2.32
N ALA A 9 -6.56 -16.33 -2.17
CA ALA A 9 -6.90 -17.44 -3.03
C ALA A 9 -7.34 -17.03 -4.46
N GLY A 10 -7.78 -15.77 -4.66
CA GLY A 10 -8.30 -15.31 -5.94
C GLY A 10 -9.45 -16.19 -6.43
N ALA A 11 -9.41 -16.60 -7.70
CA ALA A 11 -10.37 -17.53 -8.30
C ALA A 11 -10.05 -19.02 -8.03
N GLY A 12 -9.01 -19.32 -7.23
CA GLY A 12 -8.65 -20.69 -6.84
C GLY A 12 -7.68 -21.41 -7.78
N GLY A 13 -6.91 -20.70 -8.59
CA GLY A 13 -5.99 -21.35 -9.54
C GLY A 13 -4.90 -22.18 -8.86
N LEU A 14 -4.32 -21.70 -7.75
CA LEU A 14 -3.32 -22.43 -6.97
C LEU A 14 -3.95 -23.64 -6.30
N SER A 15 -5.09 -23.47 -5.62
CA SER A 15 -5.88 -24.54 -5.03
C SER A 15 -6.22 -25.66 -6.02
N LEU A 16 -6.60 -25.31 -7.24
CA LEU A 16 -6.93 -26.27 -8.30
C LEU A 16 -5.73 -27.19 -8.59
N GLY A 17 -4.54 -26.63 -8.71
CA GLY A 17 -3.32 -27.41 -8.94
C GLY A 17 -3.06 -28.43 -7.82
N PHE A 18 -3.24 -28.04 -6.57
CA PHE A 18 -3.10 -28.95 -5.43
C PHE A 18 -4.18 -30.05 -5.43
N MET A 19 -5.44 -29.68 -5.66
CA MET A 19 -6.58 -30.65 -5.67
C MET A 19 -6.46 -31.68 -6.80
N GLN A 20 -5.96 -31.30 -7.97
CA GLN A 20 -5.76 -32.20 -9.12
C GLN A 20 -4.82 -33.36 -8.78
N THR A 21 -3.91 -33.20 -7.83
CA THR A 21 -3.04 -34.32 -7.38
C THR A 21 -3.78 -35.38 -6.57
N ARG A 22 -5.00 -35.11 -6.10
CA ARG A 22 -5.82 -35.95 -5.21
C ARG A 22 -5.17 -36.28 -3.86
N LYS A 23 -4.14 -35.55 -3.47
CA LYS A 23 -3.43 -35.72 -2.19
C LYS A 23 -3.79 -34.64 -1.18
N TYR A 24 -4.35 -33.54 -1.63
CA TYR A 24 -4.64 -32.34 -0.83
C TYR A 24 -6.14 -32.08 -0.76
N ASP A 25 -6.57 -31.58 0.39
CA ASP A 25 -7.96 -31.24 0.70
C ASP A 25 -8.00 -29.81 1.24
N ILE A 26 -8.47 -28.86 0.42
CA ILE A 26 -8.56 -27.47 0.80
C ILE A 26 -9.70 -27.29 1.79
N LYS A 27 -9.41 -26.87 3.01
CA LYS A 27 -10.40 -26.68 4.07
C LYS A 27 -10.95 -25.27 4.11
N VAL A 28 -10.07 -24.30 4.02
CA VAL A 28 -10.41 -22.87 4.09
C VAL A 28 -9.62 -22.11 3.04
N ALA A 29 -10.29 -21.17 2.39
CA ALA A 29 -9.68 -20.19 1.51
C ALA A 29 -9.99 -18.76 1.99
N PHE A 30 -9.01 -17.88 1.94
CA PHE A 30 -9.17 -16.46 2.25
C PHE A 30 -9.05 -15.62 0.97
N GLU A 31 -10.08 -14.84 0.70
CA GLU A 31 -10.11 -13.90 -0.44
C GLU A 31 -10.98 -12.69 -0.09
N ASN A 32 -10.44 -11.50 -0.25
CA ASN A 32 -11.13 -10.26 0.17
C ASN A 32 -12.14 -9.75 -0.88
N SER A 33 -11.94 -10.08 -2.18
CA SER A 33 -12.84 -9.64 -3.25
C SER A 33 -14.11 -10.50 -3.32
N PRO A 34 -15.31 -9.94 -3.12
CA PRO A 34 -16.57 -10.69 -3.21
C PRO A 34 -16.75 -11.42 -4.56
N TYR A 35 -16.33 -10.80 -5.66
CA TYR A 35 -16.40 -11.41 -7.00
C TYR A 35 -15.48 -12.61 -7.14
N MET A 36 -14.28 -12.53 -6.57
CA MET A 36 -13.34 -13.66 -6.58
C MET A 36 -13.80 -14.77 -5.64
N GLN A 37 -14.38 -14.44 -4.48
CA GLN A 37 -15.00 -15.43 -3.60
C GLN A 37 -16.11 -16.23 -4.29
N GLU A 38 -16.98 -15.53 -5.06
CA GLU A 38 -18.04 -16.20 -5.81
C GLU A 38 -17.45 -17.16 -6.85
N THR A 39 -16.47 -16.69 -7.63
CA THR A 39 -15.76 -17.55 -8.59
C THR A 39 -15.07 -18.72 -7.91
N TYR A 40 -14.44 -18.48 -6.76
CA TYR A 40 -13.79 -19.55 -5.99
C TYR A 40 -14.77 -20.64 -5.55
N ARG A 41 -15.94 -20.25 -5.00
CA ARG A 41 -16.98 -21.21 -4.56
C ARG A 41 -17.52 -22.06 -5.72
N LEU A 42 -17.63 -21.48 -6.91
CA LEU A 42 -18.03 -22.22 -8.11
C LEU A 42 -16.96 -23.23 -8.54
N ASN A 43 -15.68 -22.87 -8.45
CA ASN A 43 -14.57 -23.74 -8.85
C ASN A 43 -14.24 -24.81 -7.79
N HIS A 44 -14.53 -24.53 -6.52
CA HIS A 44 -14.15 -25.37 -5.38
C HIS A 44 -15.36 -25.58 -4.44
N PRO A 45 -16.39 -26.35 -4.89
CA PRO A 45 -17.58 -26.59 -4.08
C PRO A 45 -17.20 -27.34 -2.80
N GLY A 46 -17.72 -26.87 -1.65
CA GLY A 46 -17.48 -27.46 -0.35
C GLY A 46 -16.28 -26.89 0.42
N VAL A 47 -15.49 -26.00 -0.18
CA VAL A 47 -14.44 -25.26 0.56
C VAL A 47 -15.07 -24.07 1.28
N GLU A 48 -14.70 -23.88 2.55
CA GLU A 48 -15.06 -22.67 3.29
C GLU A 48 -14.30 -21.46 2.75
N VAL A 49 -15.01 -20.42 2.33
CA VAL A 49 -14.39 -19.17 1.82
C VAL A 49 -14.67 -18.05 2.80
N GLN A 50 -13.60 -17.55 3.42
CA GLN A 50 -13.58 -16.42 4.32
C GLN A 50 -13.09 -15.14 3.61
N GLY A 51 -13.28 -13.98 4.24
CA GLY A 51 -12.93 -12.67 3.70
C GLY A 51 -11.48 -12.26 3.96
N ASP A 52 -11.32 -11.19 4.74
CA ASP A 52 -10.02 -10.59 5.03
C ASP A 52 -9.13 -11.49 5.90
N VAL A 53 -7.96 -11.81 5.40
CA VAL A 53 -6.93 -12.58 6.10
C VAL A 53 -6.45 -11.87 7.38
N CYS A 54 -6.54 -10.56 7.45
CA CYS A 54 -6.17 -9.80 8.65
C CYS A 54 -7.10 -10.11 9.84
N ALA A 55 -8.36 -10.44 9.57
CA ALA A 55 -9.35 -10.83 10.55
C ALA A 55 -9.37 -12.35 10.85
N ALA A 56 -8.47 -13.12 10.23
CA ALA A 56 -8.44 -14.57 10.38
C ALA A 56 -8.19 -15.02 11.82
N ASN A 57 -9.02 -15.95 12.30
CA ASN A 57 -8.83 -16.64 13.58
C ASN A 57 -8.36 -18.08 13.32
N TYR A 58 -7.06 -18.31 13.36
CA TYR A 58 -6.47 -19.59 13.04
C TYR A 58 -6.72 -20.64 14.14
N ASP A 59 -7.01 -20.25 15.37
CA ASP A 59 -7.38 -21.18 16.43
C ASP A 59 -8.78 -21.79 16.20
N GLU A 60 -9.72 -21.01 15.66
CA GLU A 60 -11.02 -21.53 15.24
C GLU A 60 -10.88 -22.52 14.08
N ILE A 61 -10.01 -22.25 13.13
CA ILE A 61 -9.71 -23.15 12.01
C ILE A 61 -9.15 -24.48 12.56
N LYS A 62 -8.19 -24.41 13.48
CA LYS A 62 -7.64 -25.62 14.12
C LYS A 62 -8.69 -26.38 14.92
N LYS A 63 -9.57 -25.69 15.65
CA LYS A 63 -10.67 -26.32 16.38
C LYS A 63 -11.62 -27.07 15.44
N LYS A 64 -11.94 -26.49 14.29
CA LYS A 64 -12.90 -27.04 13.31
C LYS A 64 -12.33 -28.17 12.47
N TYR A 65 -11.10 -28.01 12.00
CA TYR A 65 -10.50 -28.93 11.02
C TYR A 65 -9.33 -29.76 11.58
N GLY A 66 -8.90 -29.52 12.81
CA GLY A 66 -7.67 -30.08 13.38
C GLY A 66 -6.43 -29.44 12.79
N ASP A 67 -5.29 -30.09 12.93
CA ASP A 67 -4.02 -29.60 12.42
C ASP A 67 -4.07 -29.40 10.90
N ILE A 68 -3.53 -28.29 10.45
CA ILE A 68 -3.37 -27.96 9.04
C ILE A 68 -1.99 -28.43 8.58
N ASP A 69 -1.96 -29.20 7.49
CA ASP A 69 -0.71 -29.77 6.98
C ASP A 69 0.04 -28.79 6.07
N VAL A 70 -0.68 -28.00 5.27
CA VAL A 70 -0.07 -27.12 4.28
C VAL A 70 -0.77 -25.75 4.24
N VAL A 71 0.01 -24.70 4.14
CA VAL A 71 -0.47 -23.35 3.83
C VAL A 71 0.02 -22.98 2.43
N ILE A 72 -0.89 -22.57 1.55
CA ILE A 72 -0.55 -22.07 0.23
C ILE A 72 -1.03 -20.63 0.09
N GLY A 73 -0.49 -19.87 -0.88
CA GLY A 73 -1.02 -18.55 -1.18
C GLY A 73 -0.06 -17.62 -1.91
N GLY A 74 -0.64 -16.59 -2.51
CA GLY A 74 0.09 -15.55 -3.23
C GLY A 74 -0.19 -14.17 -2.65
N PRO A 75 0.46 -13.74 -1.55
CA PRO A 75 0.23 -12.42 -0.99
C PRO A 75 0.53 -11.34 -2.03
N PRO A 76 -0.38 -10.36 -2.22
CA PRO A 76 -0.22 -9.35 -3.26
C PRO A 76 1.01 -8.46 -3.01
N CYS A 77 1.80 -8.30 -4.06
CA CYS A 77 3.02 -7.48 -4.08
C CYS A 77 2.77 -6.13 -4.80
N GLN A 78 1.58 -5.54 -4.65
CA GLN A 78 1.17 -4.36 -5.42
C GLN A 78 1.99 -3.10 -5.11
N GLY A 79 2.59 -2.99 -3.93
CA GLY A 79 3.53 -1.92 -3.59
C GLY A 79 4.83 -1.96 -4.41
N PHE A 80 5.13 -3.09 -5.02
CA PHE A 80 6.38 -3.39 -5.72
C PHE A 80 6.22 -3.50 -7.24
N SER A 81 4.99 -3.47 -7.74
CA SER A 81 4.70 -3.58 -9.17
C SER A 81 4.89 -2.23 -9.87
N ASN A 82 5.66 -2.24 -10.98
CA ASN A 82 5.73 -1.10 -11.90
C ASN A 82 4.37 -0.70 -12.49
N ALA A 83 3.35 -1.55 -12.38
CA ALA A 83 1.98 -1.27 -12.79
C ALA A 83 1.26 -0.29 -11.84
N ASN A 84 1.69 -0.19 -10.59
CA ASN A 84 1.10 0.75 -9.63
C ASN A 84 1.73 2.15 -9.75
N ARG A 85 1.57 2.77 -10.92
CA ARG A 85 2.03 4.15 -11.19
C ARG A 85 1.19 5.21 -10.45
N GLN A 86 0.14 4.83 -9.77
CA GLN A 86 -0.67 5.72 -8.92
C GLN A 86 -0.18 5.66 -7.47
N LYS A 87 1.07 6.06 -7.24
CA LYS A 87 1.62 6.22 -5.88
C LYS A 87 0.97 7.44 -5.21
N ASN A 88 -0.27 7.29 -4.78
CA ASN A 88 -0.92 8.29 -3.93
C ASN A 88 -0.56 8.10 -2.46
N HIS A 89 -0.08 6.90 -2.08
CA HIS A 89 0.34 6.56 -0.73
C HIS A 89 1.86 6.37 -0.67
N ALA A 90 2.49 6.93 0.34
CA ALA A 90 3.92 6.77 0.60
C ALA A 90 4.21 5.40 1.22
N ILE A 91 3.25 4.88 2.01
CA ILE A 91 3.34 3.62 2.73
C ILE A 91 2.37 2.64 2.07
N SER A 92 2.90 1.55 1.52
CA SER A 92 2.07 0.55 0.87
C SER A 92 1.48 -0.40 1.91
N GLN A 93 0.18 -0.32 2.16
CA GLN A 93 -0.55 -1.28 3.00
C GLN A 93 -0.45 -2.72 2.49
N ASN A 94 -0.16 -2.92 1.21
CA ASN A 94 -0.05 -4.27 0.63
C ASN A 94 1.18 -5.05 1.15
N ASN A 95 2.18 -4.35 1.71
CA ASN A 95 3.31 -5.00 2.34
C ASN A 95 2.90 -5.72 3.64
N MET A 96 1.88 -5.22 4.33
CA MET A 96 1.28 -5.87 5.50
C MET A 96 0.79 -7.29 5.19
N LEU A 97 0.32 -7.56 3.98
CA LEU A 97 -0.26 -8.84 3.60
C LEU A 97 0.78 -9.97 3.56
N VAL A 98 2.06 -9.66 3.27
CA VAL A 98 3.14 -10.65 3.42
C VAL A 98 3.35 -11.00 4.89
N LYS A 99 3.26 -10.03 5.81
CA LYS A 99 3.32 -10.28 7.26
C LYS A 99 2.14 -11.19 7.70
N GLN A 100 0.94 -11.00 7.14
CA GLN A 100 -0.22 -11.86 7.43
C GLN A 100 -0.01 -13.30 6.94
N TYR A 101 0.65 -13.49 5.80
CA TYR A 101 1.02 -14.82 5.33
C TYR A 101 1.96 -15.52 6.33
N ILE A 102 2.98 -14.81 6.81
CA ILE A 102 3.92 -15.34 7.82
C ILE A 102 3.19 -15.61 9.14
N ARG A 103 2.28 -14.73 9.59
CA ARG A 103 1.44 -14.96 10.78
C ARG A 103 0.67 -16.27 10.67
N ALA A 104 0.06 -16.54 9.53
CA ALA A 104 -0.66 -17.80 9.31
C ALA A 104 0.24 -19.03 9.48
N ILE A 105 1.48 -18.98 8.96
CA ILE A 105 2.44 -20.09 9.12
C ILE A 105 2.82 -20.26 10.60
N LEU A 106 3.11 -19.16 11.30
CA LEU A 106 3.51 -19.21 12.71
C LEU A 106 2.39 -19.72 13.64
N GLU A 107 1.13 -19.34 13.36
CA GLU A 107 -0.02 -19.74 14.17
C GLU A 107 -0.54 -21.14 13.80
N LEU A 108 -0.62 -21.49 12.53
CA LEU A 108 -1.07 -22.81 12.08
C LEU A 108 -0.02 -23.91 12.24
N LYS A 109 1.26 -23.54 12.16
CA LYS A 109 2.42 -24.44 12.21
C LYS A 109 2.31 -25.62 11.23
N PRO A 110 2.06 -25.36 9.93
CA PRO A 110 1.91 -26.40 8.93
C PRO A 110 3.22 -27.18 8.74
N LYS A 111 3.13 -28.40 8.20
CA LYS A 111 4.31 -29.21 7.83
C LYS A 111 5.08 -28.59 6.66
N ALA A 112 4.35 -27.91 5.75
CA ALA A 112 4.91 -27.24 4.59
C ALA A 112 4.08 -26.02 4.21
N PHE A 113 4.67 -25.10 3.46
CA PHE A 113 3.94 -23.99 2.84
C PHE A 113 4.48 -23.71 1.44
N VAL A 114 3.66 -23.09 0.61
CA VAL A 114 4.04 -22.60 -0.73
C VAL A 114 3.57 -21.16 -0.88
N MET A 115 4.51 -20.24 -0.99
CA MET A 115 4.23 -18.82 -1.24
C MET A 115 4.57 -18.49 -2.71
N GLU A 116 3.57 -18.09 -3.47
CA GLU A 116 3.75 -17.54 -4.82
C GLU A 116 3.93 -16.03 -4.76
N ASN A 117 4.88 -15.50 -5.52
CA ASN A 117 5.05 -14.05 -5.64
C ASN A 117 5.71 -13.65 -6.97
N VAL A 118 5.93 -12.35 -7.15
CA VAL A 118 6.70 -11.85 -8.30
C VAL A 118 8.19 -12.13 -8.13
N SER A 119 8.91 -12.36 -9.23
CA SER A 119 10.34 -12.68 -9.21
C SER A 119 11.22 -11.62 -8.51
N MET A 120 10.73 -10.40 -8.41
CA MET A 120 11.44 -9.29 -7.74
C MET A 120 11.38 -9.32 -6.21
N LEU A 121 10.67 -10.26 -5.57
CA LEU A 121 10.56 -10.32 -4.10
C LEU A 121 11.93 -10.37 -3.41
N LYS A 122 12.94 -10.98 -4.05
CA LYS A 122 14.33 -11.01 -3.57
C LYS A 122 15.07 -9.68 -3.67
N SER A 123 14.51 -8.71 -4.39
CA SER A 123 15.19 -7.43 -4.60
C SER A 123 15.21 -6.60 -3.33
N ASP A 124 16.36 -6.04 -2.98
CA ASP A 124 16.55 -5.14 -1.83
C ASP A 124 15.72 -3.83 -1.93
N VAL A 125 15.11 -3.58 -3.09
CA VAL A 125 14.17 -2.45 -3.27
C VAL A 125 12.80 -2.69 -2.62
N HIS A 126 12.46 -3.95 -2.31
CA HIS A 126 11.22 -4.32 -1.64
C HIS A 126 11.44 -4.35 -0.13
N ARG A 127 11.04 -3.28 0.52
CA ARG A 127 11.28 -3.07 1.95
C ARG A 127 9.98 -2.75 2.68
N PHE A 128 9.88 -3.25 3.89
CA PHE A 128 8.92 -2.75 4.86
C PHE A 128 9.47 -1.48 5.50
N TYR A 129 8.64 -0.47 5.67
CA TYR A 129 8.93 0.57 6.65
C TYR A 129 8.64 0.00 8.03
N MET A 130 9.55 0.24 8.96
CA MET A 130 9.50 -0.35 10.29
C MET A 130 8.40 0.32 11.12
N GLU A 131 7.41 -0.45 11.51
CA GLU A 131 6.37 -0.06 12.44
C GLU A 131 6.82 -0.31 13.89
N GLU A 132 6.19 0.34 14.86
CA GLU A 132 6.47 0.09 16.29
C GLU A 132 6.28 -1.39 16.65
N SER A 133 5.29 -2.04 16.07
CA SER A 133 5.01 -3.48 16.23
C SER A 133 6.13 -4.40 15.69
N ASP A 134 6.97 -3.90 14.78
CA ASP A 134 8.06 -4.68 14.20
C ASP A 134 9.32 -4.71 15.06
N VAL A 135 9.47 -3.74 15.98
CA VAL A 135 10.74 -3.50 16.73
C VAL A 135 11.23 -4.76 17.43
N GLU A 136 10.33 -5.43 18.15
CA GLU A 136 10.68 -6.65 18.88
C GLU A 136 11.04 -7.80 17.93
N THR A 137 10.26 -8.00 16.87
CA THR A 137 10.49 -9.04 15.86
C THR A 137 11.81 -8.82 15.12
N VAL A 138 12.07 -7.59 14.70
CA VAL A 138 13.33 -7.21 14.02
C VAL A 138 14.53 -7.47 14.91
N ALA A 139 14.46 -7.11 16.20
CA ALA A 139 15.53 -7.34 17.17
C ALA A 139 15.72 -8.84 17.45
N LYS A 140 14.64 -9.58 17.72
CA LYS A 140 14.64 -11.01 18.02
C LYS A 140 15.30 -11.82 16.90
N TYR A 141 14.91 -11.59 15.66
CA TYR A 141 15.40 -12.34 14.50
C TYR A 141 16.62 -11.71 13.83
N LYS A 142 17.16 -10.64 14.41
CA LYS A 142 18.36 -9.90 13.91
C LYS A 142 18.23 -9.53 12.43
N ILE A 143 17.03 -9.01 12.05
CA ILE A 143 16.75 -8.62 10.67
C ILE A 143 17.55 -7.37 10.33
N PRO A 144 18.29 -7.33 9.20
CA PRO A 144 19.06 -6.15 8.81
C PRO A 144 18.18 -4.93 8.55
N VAL A 145 18.48 -3.82 9.21
CA VAL A 145 17.74 -2.57 9.10
C VAL A 145 18.59 -1.53 8.38
N LYS A 146 17.96 -0.73 7.51
CA LYS A 146 18.58 0.43 6.86
C LYS A 146 17.80 1.69 7.19
N SER A 147 18.48 2.80 7.36
CA SER A 147 17.86 4.13 7.37
C SER A 147 17.40 4.51 5.97
N THR A 148 16.22 5.08 5.88
CA THR A 148 15.58 5.50 4.62
C THR A 148 15.03 6.89 4.80
N TYR A 149 15.27 7.77 3.83
CA TYR A 149 14.70 9.11 3.81
C TYR A 149 13.37 9.10 3.07
N LEU A 150 12.29 9.35 3.80
CA LEU A 150 10.97 9.59 3.21
C LEU A 150 10.81 11.09 2.98
N HIS A 151 10.98 11.52 1.75
CA HIS A 151 10.84 12.92 1.38
C HIS A 151 9.38 13.37 1.49
N LEU A 152 9.15 14.42 2.28
CA LEU A 152 7.83 14.99 2.57
C LEU A 152 7.56 16.25 1.75
N LEU A 153 8.49 17.21 1.78
CA LEU A 153 8.33 18.52 1.13
C LEU A 153 9.67 19.04 0.57
N ASP A 154 9.66 19.53 -0.67
CA ASP A 154 10.82 20.14 -1.29
C ASP A 154 11.18 21.49 -0.63
N GLN A 155 12.47 21.83 -0.60
CA GLN A 155 13.00 23.07 0.02
C GLN A 155 12.28 24.33 -0.46
N ALA A 156 11.94 24.40 -1.74
CA ALA A 156 11.27 25.55 -2.34
C ALA A 156 9.88 25.85 -1.75
N TYR A 157 9.28 24.90 -1.04
CA TYR A 157 7.93 25.02 -0.46
C TYR A 157 7.93 24.94 1.06
N VAL A 158 9.11 24.91 1.70
CA VAL A 158 9.22 24.91 3.16
C VAL A 158 8.75 26.27 3.70
N PHE A 159 7.95 26.23 4.75
CA PHE A 159 7.41 27.41 5.43
C PHE A 159 7.57 27.26 6.96
N ASP A 160 7.48 28.40 7.66
CA ASP A 160 7.60 28.40 9.11
C ASP A 160 6.50 27.56 9.78
N GLY A 161 6.90 26.66 10.68
CA GLY A 161 6.00 25.74 11.37
C GLY A 161 5.68 24.46 10.62
N ALA A 162 6.19 24.26 9.39
CA ALA A 162 5.92 23.03 8.61
C ALA A 162 6.40 21.77 9.33
N LEU A 163 7.57 21.82 9.99
CA LEU A 163 8.11 20.71 10.75
C LEU A 163 7.27 20.34 11.98
N GLU A 164 6.76 21.32 12.68
CA GLU A 164 5.87 21.14 13.84
C GLU A 164 4.52 20.55 13.43
N ILE A 165 4.06 20.86 12.22
CA ILE A 165 2.83 20.31 11.68
C ILE A 165 3.01 18.83 11.34
N VAL A 166 4.08 18.44 10.65
CA VAL A 166 4.28 17.02 10.27
C VAL A 166 4.52 16.09 11.47
N LYS A 167 4.91 16.64 12.62
CA LYS A 167 5.09 15.90 13.88
C LYS A 167 3.81 15.75 14.69
N ASP A 168 2.75 16.48 14.36
CA ASP A 168 1.52 16.58 15.15
C ASP A 168 0.32 16.09 14.36
N GLN A 169 -0.18 14.91 14.72
CA GLN A 169 -1.31 14.28 14.03
C GLN A 169 -2.58 15.16 14.04
N GLN A 170 -2.83 15.91 15.10
CA GLN A 170 -4.01 16.78 15.20
C GLN A 170 -3.89 17.95 14.23
N LYS A 171 -2.70 18.56 14.15
CA LYS A 171 -2.43 19.64 13.17
C LYS A 171 -2.51 19.13 11.73
N ILE A 172 -2.00 17.92 11.44
CA ILE A 172 -2.12 17.32 10.12
C ILE A 172 -3.60 17.21 9.74
N GLN A 173 -4.42 16.62 10.62
CA GLN A 173 -5.86 16.43 10.37
C GLN A 173 -6.61 17.76 10.19
N GLN A 174 -6.22 18.80 10.92
CA GLN A 174 -6.81 20.13 10.80
C GLN A 174 -6.65 20.73 9.40
N TYR A 175 -5.51 20.45 8.75
CA TYR A 175 -5.13 21.09 7.47
C TYR A 175 -5.29 20.18 6.25
N LEU A 176 -5.55 18.89 6.43
CA LEU A 176 -5.84 17.99 5.34
C LEU A 176 -7.14 18.36 4.64
N TRP A 177 -7.08 18.38 3.33
CA TRP A 177 -8.28 18.56 2.54
C TRP A 177 -9.15 17.30 2.54
N PRO A 178 -10.48 17.44 2.37
CA PRO A 178 -11.32 16.32 1.98
C PRO A 178 -10.72 15.60 0.74
N GLU A 179 -10.74 14.28 0.76
CA GLU A 179 -10.13 13.46 -0.31
C GLU A 179 -10.63 13.86 -1.70
N GLN A 180 -11.92 14.19 -1.82
CA GLN A 180 -12.54 14.63 -3.07
C GLN A 180 -11.88 15.92 -3.59
N HIS A 181 -11.62 16.94 -2.75
CA HIS A 181 -11.02 18.20 -3.16
C HIS A 181 -9.58 18.01 -3.63
N TYR A 182 -8.80 17.21 -2.88
CA TYR A 182 -7.45 16.83 -3.29
C TYR A 182 -7.46 16.08 -4.62
N PHE A 183 -8.33 15.10 -4.79
CA PHE A 183 -8.43 14.32 -6.03
C PHE A 183 -8.68 15.22 -7.24
N GLU A 184 -9.70 16.10 -7.17
CA GLU A 184 -10.07 16.97 -8.28
C GLU A 184 -8.90 17.89 -8.69
N LEU A 185 -8.26 18.55 -7.74
CA LEU A 185 -7.16 19.47 -8.04
C LEU A 185 -5.90 18.72 -8.51
N ASN A 186 -5.62 17.55 -7.93
CA ASN A 186 -4.47 16.72 -8.31
C ASN A 186 -4.60 16.14 -9.74
N VAL A 187 -5.82 15.87 -10.22
CA VAL A 187 -6.05 15.48 -11.62
C VAL A 187 -5.62 16.63 -12.57
N ILE A 188 -5.98 17.86 -12.26
CA ILE A 188 -5.58 19.04 -13.04
C ILE A 188 -4.07 19.21 -13.01
N TYR A 189 -3.46 19.15 -11.81
CA TYR A 189 -2.01 19.26 -11.64
C TYR A 189 -1.25 18.20 -12.45
N LYS A 190 -1.69 16.94 -12.42
CA LYS A 190 -1.06 15.85 -13.21
C LYS A 190 -1.23 16.06 -14.72
N ALA A 191 -2.38 16.57 -15.15
CA ALA A 191 -2.67 16.84 -16.56
C ALA A 191 -1.87 18.06 -17.11
N ALA A 192 -1.39 18.96 -16.25
CA ALA A 192 -0.69 20.19 -16.61
C ALA A 192 0.65 20.00 -17.35
N LYS A 193 1.12 18.75 -17.51
CA LYS A 193 2.24 18.39 -18.40
C LYS A 193 1.87 18.53 -19.88
N ASN A 194 0.58 18.55 -20.22
CA ASN A 194 0.06 18.73 -21.57
C ASN A 194 -1.19 19.62 -21.51
N LEU A 195 -1.11 20.78 -22.14
CA LEU A 195 -2.14 21.82 -22.06
C LEU A 195 -3.51 21.34 -22.54
N GLU A 196 -3.59 20.56 -23.61
CA GLU A 196 -4.86 20.04 -24.14
C GLU A 196 -5.50 19.03 -23.18
N LYS A 197 -4.69 18.16 -22.57
CA LYS A 197 -5.18 17.23 -21.53
C LYS A 197 -5.66 17.98 -20.29
N MET A 198 -4.97 19.07 -19.94
CA MET A 198 -5.36 19.90 -18.80
C MET A 198 -6.69 20.59 -19.05
N LYS A 199 -6.90 21.20 -20.21
CA LYS A 199 -8.17 21.82 -20.61
C LYS A 199 -9.32 20.81 -20.61
N SER A 200 -9.09 19.62 -21.19
CA SER A 200 -10.09 18.54 -21.18
C SER A 200 -10.44 18.09 -19.75
N ALA A 201 -9.44 18.00 -18.86
CA ALA A 201 -9.68 17.66 -17.46
C ALA A 201 -10.46 18.77 -16.73
N LEU A 202 -10.11 20.04 -16.95
CA LEU A 202 -10.85 21.18 -16.39
C LEU A 202 -12.33 21.17 -16.79
N GLU A 203 -12.64 20.93 -18.07
CA GLU A 203 -14.03 20.82 -18.50
C GLU A 203 -14.78 19.65 -17.84
N LYS A 204 -14.15 18.47 -17.80
CA LYS A 204 -14.71 17.27 -17.19
C LYS A 204 -15.00 17.44 -15.70
N HIS A 205 -14.13 18.13 -14.98
CA HIS A 205 -14.18 18.27 -13.52
C HIS A 205 -14.79 19.61 -13.05
N LYS A 206 -15.22 20.50 -13.97
CA LYS A 206 -15.71 21.85 -13.72
C LYS A 206 -16.64 21.96 -12.52
N LYS A 207 -17.73 21.18 -12.51
CA LYS A 207 -18.76 21.28 -11.46
C LYS A 207 -18.17 21.06 -10.05
N LYS A 208 -17.31 20.07 -9.92
CA LYS A 208 -16.70 19.71 -8.63
C LYS A 208 -15.64 20.70 -8.20
N LEU A 209 -14.82 21.18 -9.15
CA LEU A 209 -13.81 22.19 -8.91
C LEU A 209 -14.42 23.53 -8.48
N CYS A 210 -15.51 23.97 -9.13
CA CYS A 210 -16.22 25.19 -8.73
C CYS A 210 -16.88 25.03 -7.34
N ALA A 211 -17.42 23.87 -7.01
CA ALA A 211 -17.96 23.62 -5.68
C ALA A 211 -16.89 23.70 -4.60
N ALA A 212 -15.74 23.01 -4.81
CA ALA A 212 -14.60 23.10 -3.90
C ALA A 212 -14.11 24.55 -3.77
N ALA A 213 -13.93 25.30 -4.86
CA ALA A 213 -13.51 26.68 -4.82
C ALA A 213 -14.43 27.59 -3.98
N ALA A 214 -15.76 27.35 -4.03
CA ALA A 214 -16.72 28.07 -3.21
C ALA A 214 -16.59 27.81 -1.70
N ASP A 215 -16.14 26.61 -1.31
CA ASP A 215 -15.88 26.28 0.09
C ASP A 215 -14.63 27.00 0.60
N TYR A 216 -13.56 27.06 -0.19
CA TYR A 216 -12.32 27.74 0.21
C TYR A 216 -12.40 29.27 0.16
N ALA A 217 -13.29 29.84 -0.64
CA ALA A 217 -13.53 31.30 -0.64
C ALA A 217 -14.07 31.83 0.69
N LYS A 218 -14.59 30.96 1.55
CA LYS A 218 -15.16 31.32 2.87
C LYS A 218 -14.17 31.13 4.03
N LEU A 219 -12.99 30.58 3.77
CA LEU A 219 -11.97 30.36 4.79
C LEU A 219 -11.24 31.67 5.09
N HIS A 220 -11.32 32.10 6.34
CA HIS A 220 -10.67 33.31 6.86
C HIS A 220 -9.54 32.97 7.85
N ASP A 221 -8.77 31.92 7.56
CA ASP A 221 -7.63 31.56 8.40
C ASP A 221 -6.36 32.21 7.82
N SER A 222 -5.54 32.82 8.71
CA SER A 222 -4.34 33.57 8.34
C SER A 222 -3.07 32.71 8.29
N ASN A 223 -3.16 31.40 8.50
CA ASN A 223 -1.99 30.52 8.43
C ASN A 223 -1.56 30.26 6.96
N HIS A 224 -0.30 29.89 6.79
CA HIS A 224 0.29 29.67 5.48
C HIS A 224 -0.46 28.60 4.65
N ILE A 225 -0.87 27.49 5.25
CA ILE A 225 -1.56 26.39 4.53
C ILE A 225 -2.94 26.83 4.04
N ALA A 226 -3.66 27.59 4.87
CA ALA A 226 -4.97 28.12 4.49
C ALA A 226 -4.83 29.16 3.36
N SER A 227 -3.83 30.04 3.44
CA SER A 227 -3.54 31.02 2.38
C SER A 227 -3.26 30.34 1.06
N VAL A 228 -2.32 29.39 1.03
CA VAL A 228 -1.94 28.66 -0.19
C VAL A 228 -3.11 27.83 -0.73
N SER A 229 -3.93 27.25 0.14
CA SER A 229 -5.15 26.52 -0.25
C SER A 229 -6.18 27.47 -0.89
N SER A 230 -6.43 28.61 -0.27
CA SER A 230 -7.33 29.64 -0.81
C SER A 230 -6.87 30.15 -2.17
N GLU A 231 -5.57 30.46 -2.32
CA GLU A 231 -4.96 30.91 -3.59
C GLU A 231 -5.11 29.88 -4.71
N ALA A 232 -4.93 28.58 -4.39
CA ALA A 232 -5.09 27.50 -5.36
C ALA A 232 -6.53 27.37 -5.88
N PHE A 233 -7.51 27.45 -4.99
CA PHE A 233 -8.92 27.39 -5.39
C PHE A 233 -9.44 28.70 -5.98
N GLN A 234 -8.88 29.85 -5.57
CA GLN A 234 -9.13 31.12 -6.23
C GLN A 234 -8.65 31.08 -7.70
N ALA A 235 -7.47 30.52 -7.97
CA ALA A 235 -6.96 30.36 -9.33
C ALA A 235 -7.90 29.50 -10.21
N ILE A 236 -8.60 28.52 -9.64
CA ILE A 236 -9.64 27.76 -10.33
C ILE A 236 -10.84 28.66 -10.68
N SER A 237 -11.27 29.52 -9.78
CA SER A 237 -12.35 30.50 -10.04
C SER A 237 -11.95 31.50 -11.12
N GLU A 238 -10.75 32.07 -11.05
CA GLU A 238 -10.19 33.00 -12.04
C GLU A 238 -10.07 32.37 -13.43
N TYR A 239 -9.74 31.08 -13.51
CA TYR A 239 -9.73 30.34 -14.78
C TYR A 239 -11.14 30.26 -15.40
N TYR A 240 -12.15 29.91 -14.61
CA TYR A 240 -13.50 29.79 -15.14
C TYR A 240 -14.22 31.13 -15.38
N SER A 241 -13.77 32.24 -14.77
CA SER A 241 -14.21 33.60 -15.11
C SER A 241 -13.49 34.17 -16.34
N GLY A 242 -12.42 33.52 -16.82
CA GLY A 242 -11.63 33.97 -17.94
C GLY A 242 -10.51 34.97 -17.57
N GLU A 243 -10.23 35.17 -16.29
CA GLU A 243 -9.19 36.05 -15.76
C GLU A 243 -7.80 35.42 -15.74
N LEU A 244 -7.74 34.07 -15.75
CA LEU A 244 -6.51 33.28 -15.72
C LEU A 244 -6.45 32.26 -16.85
N ASP A 245 -5.30 32.20 -17.54
CA ASP A 245 -5.04 31.19 -18.56
C ASP A 245 -4.68 29.82 -17.95
N ALA A 246 -5.07 28.72 -18.62
CA ALA A 246 -4.73 27.36 -18.21
C ALA A 246 -3.21 27.13 -18.06
N SER A 247 -2.38 27.82 -18.85
CA SER A 247 -0.91 27.74 -18.78
C SER A 247 -0.35 28.26 -17.45
N ALA A 248 -0.99 29.27 -16.85
CA ALA A 248 -0.58 29.86 -15.58
C ALA A 248 -1.13 29.09 -14.34
N LEU A 249 -2.17 28.28 -14.55
CA LEU A 249 -2.87 27.61 -13.46
C LEU A 249 -1.96 26.63 -12.69
N LYS A 250 -1.05 25.93 -13.38
CA LYS A 250 -0.16 24.95 -12.74
C LYS A 250 0.65 25.56 -11.59
N SER A 251 1.31 26.70 -11.84
CA SER A 251 2.16 27.35 -10.82
C SER A 251 1.36 27.88 -9.63
N ARG A 252 0.09 28.21 -9.82
CA ARG A 252 -0.81 28.69 -8.76
C ARG A 252 -1.34 27.56 -7.86
N ILE A 253 -1.51 26.36 -8.41
CA ILE A 253 -2.03 25.20 -7.64
C ILE A 253 -0.92 24.31 -7.07
N GLU A 254 0.28 24.35 -7.62
CA GLU A 254 1.39 23.47 -7.25
C GLU A 254 1.77 23.53 -5.77
N PRO A 255 1.94 24.72 -5.14
CA PRO A 255 2.29 24.80 -3.73
C PRO A 255 1.27 24.07 -2.82
N ALA A 256 -0.02 24.29 -3.06
CA ALA A 256 -1.08 23.66 -2.30
C ALA A 256 -1.06 22.12 -2.45
N ILE A 257 -0.91 21.62 -3.67
CA ILE A 257 -0.83 20.18 -3.94
C ILE A 257 0.37 19.54 -3.24
N LEU A 258 1.53 20.20 -3.23
CA LEU A 258 2.74 19.66 -2.60
C LEU A 258 2.63 19.66 -1.07
N ILE A 259 2.05 20.72 -0.50
CA ILE A 259 1.75 20.76 0.94
C ILE A 259 0.74 19.66 1.33
N GLN A 260 -0.33 19.47 0.57
CA GLN A 260 -1.29 18.42 0.84
C GLN A 260 -0.67 17.00 0.72
N ARG A 261 0.27 16.80 -0.20
CA ARG A 261 1.06 15.56 -0.27
C ARG A 261 1.96 15.37 0.94
N MET A 262 2.58 16.43 1.45
CA MET A 262 3.35 16.40 2.69
C MET A 262 2.47 15.95 3.86
N LEU A 263 1.31 16.58 4.02
CA LEU A 263 0.34 16.26 5.09
C LEU A 263 -0.15 14.81 4.98
N SER A 264 -0.50 14.35 3.76
CA SER A 264 -0.94 12.97 3.53
C SER A 264 0.15 11.95 3.89
N LYS A 265 1.41 12.19 3.49
CA LYS A 265 2.53 11.32 3.84
C LYS A 265 2.80 11.32 5.36
N ALA A 266 2.73 12.50 6.00
CA ALA A 266 2.89 12.61 7.43
C ALA A 266 1.76 11.89 8.18
N GLN A 267 0.52 11.99 7.72
CA GLN A 267 -0.61 11.24 8.25
C GLN A 267 -0.37 9.73 8.16
N GLU A 268 0.10 9.23 7.01
CA GLU A 268 0.42 7.81 6.84
C GLU A 268 1.50 7.33 7.81
N ILE A 269 2.52 8.15 8.12
CA ILE A 269 3.54 7.84 9.13
C ILE A 269 2.87 7.62 10.50
N HIS A 270 2.00 8.53 10.91
CA HIS A 270 1.30 8.44 12.21
C HIS A 270 0.30 7.29 12.26
N GLU A 271 -0.54 7.13 11.24
CA GLU A 271 -1.58 6.09 11.18
C GLU A 271 -1.00 4.66 11.16
N ASN A 272 0.16 4.49 10.51
CA ASN A 272 0.84 3.19 10.46
C ASN A 272 1.89 3.04 11.56
N HIS A 273 1.96 3.95 12.53
CA HIS A 273 2.91 3.90 13.65
C HIS A 273 4.36 3.64 13.19
N ILE A 274 4.78 4.34 12.10
CA ILE A 274 6.14 4.18 11.56
C ILE A 274 7.16 4.77 12.51
N VAL A 275 8.21 4.01 12.78
CA VAL A 275 9.34 4.46 13.62
C VAL A 275 10.13 5.53 12.89
N VAL A 276 10.04 6.77 13.38
CA VAL A 276 10.80 7.92 12.89
C VAL A 276 11.96 8.19 13.83
N ASP A 277 13.21 8.06 13.34
CA ASP A 277 14.41 8.34 14.11
C ASP A 277 14.70 9.84 14.22
N ALA A 278 14.45 10.58 13.16
CA ALA A 278 14.65 12.02 13.08
C ALA A 278 13.87 12.63 11.90
N TYR A 279 13.81 13.95 11.87
CA TYR A 279 13.43 14.70 10.69
C TYR A 279 14.63 15.49 10.19
N SER A 280 14.93 15.40 8.89
CA SER A 280 15.93 16.22 8.20
C SER A 280 15.27 17.43 7.56
N VAL A 281 15.97 18.58 7.60
CA VAL A 281 15.53 19.85 6.99
C VAL A 281 16.57 20.43 6.02
N GLU A 282 17.57 19.64 5.61
CA GLU A 282 18.68 20.12 4.77
C GLU A 282 18.24 20.45 3.35
N ASP A 283 17.46 19.56 2.71
CA ASP A 283 16.93 19.70 1.35
C ASP A 283 15.38 19.63 1.34
N GLY A 284 14.76 20.44 2.20
CA GLY A 284 13.34 20.34 2.43
C GLY A 284 13.00 19.58 3.72
N ILE A 285 11.84 18.97 3.80
CA ILE A 285 11.46 18.16 4.96
C ILE A 285 11.44 16.69 4.56
N ALA A 286 12.19 15.88 5.29
CA ALA A 286 12.19 14.42 5.14
C ALA A 286 12.12 13.73 6.51
N ALA A 287 11.37 12.65 6.61
CA ALA A 287 11.41 11.77 7.77
C ALA A 287 12.51 10.71 7.57
N VAL A 288 13.40 10.58 8.55
CA VAL A 288 14.39 9.52 8.61
C VAL A 288 13.74 8.34 9.31
N ILE A 289 13.40 7.32 8.55
CA ILE A 289 12.70 6.13 9.01
C ILE A 289 13.55 4.90 8.83
N ARG A 290 13.21 3.84 9.54
CA ARG A 290 13.88 2.54 9.38
C ARG A 290 13.12 1.67 8.38
N SER A 291 13.86 0.86 7.66
CA SER A 291 13.29 -0.12 6.75
C SER A 291 14.07 -1.42 6.74
N PHE A 292 13.40 -2.53 6.44
CA PHE A 292 14.04 -3.85 6.31
C PHE A 292 13.49 -4.58 5.09
N ALA A 293 14.32 -5.43 4.48
CA ALA A 293 13.93 -6.14 3.26
C ALA A 293 12.85 -7.18 3.58
N VAL A 294 11.84 -7.26 2.71
CA VAL A 294 10.74 -8.23 2.83
C VAL A 294 11.27 -9.65 2.85
N TYR A 295 12.25 -9.93 1.99
CA TYR A 295 12.85 -11.26 1.89
C TYR A 295 13.66 -11.63 3.15
N ASP A 296 14.45 -10.69 3.72
CA ASP A 296 15.19 -10.93 4.96
C ASP A 296 14.25 -11.22 6.14
N TYR A 297 13.12 -10.49 6.21
CA TYR A 297 12.08 -10.74 7.21
C TYR A 297 11.55 -12.16 7.10
N LEU A 298 11.10 -12.57 5.90
CA LEU A 298 10.57 -13.90 5.63
C LEU A 298 11.59 -14.99 5.97
N GLU A 299 12.82 -14.88 5.46
CA GLU A 299 13.85 -15.89 5.63
C GLU A 299 14.24 -16.03 7.10
N ARG A 300 14.54 -14.93 7.80
CA ARG A 300 15.01 -14.99 9.20
C ARG A 300 13.92 -15.41 10.17
N VAL A 301 12.68 -15.02 9.95
CA VAL A 301 11.57 -15.46 10.82
C VAL A 301 11.28 -16.95 10.63
N LEU A 302 11.16 -17.41 9.39
CA LEU A 302 10.73 -18.79 9.13
C LEU A 302 11.87 -19.83 9.38
N GLN A 303 13.12 -19.48 9.12
CA GLN A 303 14.27 -20.34 9.38
C GLN A 303 14.78 -20.28 10.83
N ALA A 304 14.19 -19.44 11.68
CA ALA A 304 14.58 -19.38 13.08
C ALA A 304 14.43 -20.78 13.74
N PRO A 305 15.35 -21.16 14.65
CA PRO A 305 15.35 -22.52 15.25
C PRO A 305 14.02 -22.93 15.87
N GLU A 306 13.31 -21.99 16.46
CA GLU A 306 11.99 -22.24 17.08
C GLU A 306 10.88 -22.49 16.05
N ASN A 307 11.03 -22.02 14.82
CA ASN A 307 10.06 -22.19 13.73
C ASN A 307 10.44 -23.37 12.82
N GLY A 308 11.75 -23.61 12.63
CA GLY A 308 12.32 -24.84 12.09
C GLY A 308 12.05 -25.12 10.60
N TYR A 309 11.64 -24.12 9.81
CA TYR A 309 11.42 -24.30 8.37
C TYR A 309 12.74 -24.21 7.59
N VAL A 310 12.84 -25.06 6.57
CA VAL A 310 13.88 -24.96 5.54
C VAL A 310 13.26 -24.38 4.29
N LEU A 311 13.82 -23.28 3.77
CA LEU A 311 13.30 -22.60 2.59
C LEU A 311 14.05 -23.06 1.34
N ASP A 312 13.30 -23.61 0.39
CA ASP A 312 13.73 -23.77 -1.00
C ASP A 312 13.04 -22.71 -1.87
N LYS A 313 13.73 -22.22 -2.89
CA LYS A 313 13.29 -21.06 -3.65
C LYS A 313 13.76 -21.10 -5.09
N ASP A 314 12.81 -20.93 -6.01
CA ASP A 314 13.11 -20.88 -7.44
C ASP A 314 12.21 -19.86 -8.16
N VAL A 315 12.57 -19.53 -9.39
CA VAL A 315 11.76 -18.72 -10.29
C VAL A 315 11.29 -19.59 -11.44
N LEU A 316 9.99 -19.89 -11.42
CA LEU A 316 9.36 -20.77 -12.41
C LEU A 316 8.69 -19.94 -13.51
N CYS A 317 8.75 -20.42 -14.75
CA CYS A 317 8.02 -19.85 -15.88
C CYS A 317 6.79 -20.70 -16.19
N ALA A 318 5.60 -20.10 -16.18
CA ALA A 318 4.36 -20.83 -16.45
C ALA A 318 4.35 -21.53 -17.83
N ALA A 319 5.07 -20.97 -18.81
CA ALA A 319 5.19 -21.59 -20.14
C ALA A 319 5.90 -22.94 -20.12
N ASP A 320 6.85 -23.16 -19.19
CA ASP A 320 7.60 -24.42 -19.06
C ASP A 320 6.72 -25.55 -18.53
N TYR A 321 5.54 -25.20 -17.98
CA TYR A 321 4.54 -26.13 -17.45
C TYR A 321 3.26 -26.18 -18.30
N GLY A 322 3.34 -25.77 -19.58
CA GLY A 322 2.25 -25.89 -20.55
C GLY A 322 1.26 -24.74 -20.59
N ALA A 323 1.42 -23.69 -19.79
CA ALA A 323 0.57 -22.51 -19.92
C ALA A 323 1.02 -21.65 -21.12
N PRO A 324 0.10 -21.15 -21.97
CA PRO A 324 0.44 -20.35 -23.15
C PRO A 324 0.82 -18.89 -22.77
N GLN A 325 1.60 -18.72 -21.72
CA GLN A 325 2.00 -17.41 -21.20
C GLN A 325 3.40 -17.46 -20.59
N LYS A 326 4.29 -16.56 -21.04
CA LYS A 326 5.55 -16.28 -20.33
C LYS A 326 5.26 -15.50 -19.04
N ARG A 327 5.07 -16.20 -17.93
CA ARG A 327 4.78 -15.64 -16.63
C ARG A 327 5.77 -16.18 -15.59
N MET A 328 6.75 -15.34 -15.26
CA MET A 328 7.74 -15.67 -14.24
C MET A 328 7.13 -15.48 -12.85
N ARG A 329 7.30 -16.49 -11.97
CA ARG A 329 6.86 -16.48 -10.58
C ARG A 329 7.95 -17.01 -9.65
N PHE A 330 8.04 -16.37 -8.50
CA PHE A 330 8.92 -16.77 -7.39
C PHE A 330 8.13 -17.55 -6.36
#